data_fc4ec28df50e2d3a7055ba6ada9dd707
#
_entry.id   fc4ec28df50e2d3a7055ba6ada9dd707
#
_cell.length_a   1.000
_cell.length_b   1.000
_cell.length_c   1.000
_cell.angle_alpha   90.00
_cell.angle_beta   90.00
_cell.angle_gamma   90.00
#
_symmetry.space_group_name_H-M   'P 1'
#
loop_
_entity.id
_entity.type
_entity.pdbx_description
1 polymer ?
#
loop_
_entity_poly.entity_id
_entity_poly.type
_entity_poly.pdbx_seq_one_letter_code
_entity_poly.pdbx_strand_id
1 'polypeptide(L)'
;MTLKDLNIGETAVVGTVGGEGALRQHFLDMGLIPGEEVTLVKFAPMGDPMELSIHGYELTLRLDDAARIGVTQAKALAVKKAAAESDKPVEHPGLGEGGRYHTKKGENPLPDGTTLTFALAGNQNCGKTTLFNQLTGSNQHVGNFPGVTVDRKSGAIRNNPNTEVTDLPGIYSMSPYTSEEIVTRQFIIGEKPTGIINIVDATNIERNLYLTMQLMELDTPMVLALNMMDEMRGNGGTVRINKMEAKIGRA
;
A
#
# COMPACT_ATOMS: atom_id res chain seq x y z
N MET A 1 9.57 -4.16 -28.74
CA MET A 1 8.26 -3.60 -28.37
C MET A 1 8.34 -3.18 -26.93
N THR A 2 7.80 -2.04 -26.58
CA THR A 2 7.78 -1.51 -25.20
C THR A 2 6.34 -1.45 -24.71
N LEU A 3 6.13 -1.20 -23.41
CA LEU A 3 4.78 -1.01 -22.86
C LEU A 3 4.02 0.10 -23.58
N LYS A 4 4.73 1.16 -24.01
CA LYS A 4 4.15 2.28 -24.75
C LYS A 4 3.49 1.88 -26.08
N ASP A 5 3.94 0.79 -26.68
CA ASP A 5 3.48 0.32 -27.99
C ASP A 5 2.23 -0.58 -27.92
N LEU A 6 1.72 -0.86 -26.71
CA LEU A 6 0.53 -1.67 -26.49
C LEU A 6 -0.75 -0.92 -26.90
N ASN A 7 -1.72 -1.67 -27.40
CA ASN A 7 -3.08 -1.18 -27.64
C ASN A 7 -3.97 -1.45 -26.42
N ILE A 8 -5.05 -0.67 -26.28
CA ILE A 8 -6.02 -0.87 -25.19
C ILE A 8 -6.61 -2.28 -25.27
N GLY A 9 -6.57 -2.99 -24.13
CA GLY A 9 -6.98 -4.38 -24.00
C GLY A 9 -5.91 -5.41 -24.40
N GLU A 10 -4.75 -4.98 -24.86
CA GLU A 10 -3.65 -5.87 -25.22
C GLU A 10 -2.86 -6.29 -23.98
N THR A 11 -2.56 -7.59 -23.89
CA THR A 11 -1.76 -8.19 -22.82
C THR A 11 -0.38 -8.57 -23.36
N ALA A 12 0.66 -8.27 -22.60
CA ALA A 12 2.04 -8.62 -22.92
C ALA A 12 2.79 -9.08 -21.66
N VAL A 13 3.93 -9.74 -21.84
CA VAL A 13 4.82 -10.15 -20.77
C VAL A 13 5.97 -9.18 -20.67
N VAL A 14 6.26 -8.69 -19.47
CA VAL A 14 7.42 -7.86 -19.19
C VAL A 14 8.69 -8.68 -19.47
N GLY A 15 9.50 -8.24 -20.40
CA GLY A 15 10.76 -8.91 -20.77
C GLY A 15 11.96 -8.25 -20.12
N THR A 16 12.06 -6.93 -20.25
CA THR A 16 13.19 -6.16 -19.72
C THR A 16 12.69 -4.89 -19.03
N VAL A 17 13.28 -4.56 -17.91
CA VAL A 17 13.02 -3.32 -17.18
C VAL A 17 14.25 -2.43 -17.34
N GLY A 18 14.08 -1.34 -18.09
CA GLY A 18 15.11 -0.34 -18.34
C GLY A 18 15.26 0.63 -17.16
N GLY A 19 16.06 1.68 -17.39
CA GLY A 19 16.45 2.60 -16.34
C GLY A 19 17.67 2.12 -15.57
N GLU A 20 18.25 3.00 -14.76
CA GLU A 20 19.40 2.72 -13.90
C GLU A 20 19.12 3.16 -12.46
N GLY A 21 19.76 2.52 -11.50
CA GLY A 21 19.69 2.88 -10.10
C GLY A 21 18.24 2.94 -9.56
N ALA A 22 17.89 4.08 -8.96
CA ALA A 22 16.60 4.28 -8.30
C ALA A 22 15.39 4.16 -9.25
N LEU A 23 15.52 4.59 -10.50
CA LEU A 23 14.42 4.49 -11.48
C LEU A 23 14.05 3.04 -11.79
N ARG A 24 15.06 2.20 -12.02
CA ARG A 24 14.83 0.78 -12.27
C ARG A 24 14.22 0.09 -11.05
N GLN A 25 14.73 0.41 -9.86
CA GLN A 25 14.20 -0.12 -8.61
C GLN A 25 12.73 0.28 -8.43
N HIS A 26 12.39 1.53 -8.72
CA HIS A 26 11.01 2.02 -8.67
C HIS A 26 10.06 1.20 -9.57
N PHE A 27 10.47 0.87 -10.79
CA PHE A 27 9.65 0.01 -11.68
C PHE A 27 9.45 -1.40 -11.10
N LEU A 28 10.51 -1.98 -10.53
CA LEU A 28 10.43 -3.30 -9.88
C LEU A 28 9.52 -3.24 -8.64
N ASP A 29 9.60 -2.20 -7.83
CA ASP A 29 8.77 -1.97 -6.66
C ASP A 29 7.28 -1.78 -7.03
N MET A 30 7.01 -1.21 -8.20
CA MET A 30 5.67 -1.14 -8.77
C MET A 30 5.15 -2.49 -9.31
N GLY A 31 5.96 -3.55 -9.28
CA GLY A 31 5.59 -4.90 -9.74
C GLY A 31 5.82 -5.14 -11.23
N LEU A 32 6.53 -4.26 -11.94
CA LEU A 32 6.95 -4.47 -13.32
C LEU A 32 8.17 -5.38 -13.35
N ILE A 33 7.97 -6.67 -13.05
CA ILE A 33 9.03 -7.68 -12.92
C ILE A 33 9.12 -8.48 -14.23
N PRO A 34 10.32 -8.81 -14.73
CA PRO A 34 10.46 -9.68 -15.89
C PRO A 34 9.74 -11.02 -15.70
N GLY A 35 8.90 -11.38 -16.66
CA GLY A 35 8.06 -12.57 -16.62
C GLY A 35 6.60 -12.31 -16.25
N GLU A 36 6.26 -11.14 -15.76
CA GLU A 36 4.90 -10.78 -15.35
C GLU A 36 4.04 -10.34 -16.53
N GLU A 37 2.75 -10.71 -16.48
CA GLU A 37 1.76 -10.30 -17.47
C GLU A 37 1.21 -8.92 -17.13
N VAL A 38 1.14 -8.05 -18.14
CA VAL A 38 0.61 -6.69 -18.03
C VAL A 38 -0.38 -6.44 -19.16
N THR A 39 -1.53 -5.88 -18.82
CA THR A 39 -2.58 -5.50 -19.77
C THR A 39 -2.78 -4.00 -19.78
N LEU A 40 -2.79 -3.37 -20.94
CA LEU A 40 -3.16 -1.96 -21.08
C LEU A 40 -4.68 -1.81 -20.95
N VAL A 41 -5.14 -1.10 -19.93
CA VAL A 41 -6.56 -0.87 -19.67
C VAL A 41 -7.08 0.34 -20.42
N LYS A 42 -6.43 1.49 -20.23
CA LYS A 42 -6.80 2.76 -20.90
C LYS A 42 -5.67 3.78 -20.84
N PHE A 43 -5.85 4.87 -21.56
CA PHE A 43 -5.05 6.09 -21.40
C PHE A 43 -5.85 7.15 -20.66
N ALA A 44 -5.17 8.03 -19.94
CA ALA A 44 -5.78 9.24 -19.41
C ALA A 44 -6.38 10.09 -20.56
N PRO A 45 -7.35 10.99 -20.28
CA PRO A 45 -8.06 11.76 -21.31
C PRO A 45 -7.15 12.56 -22.27
N MET A 46 -5.94 12.91 -21.82
CA MET A 46 -4.94 13.62 -22.63
C MET A 46 -3.88 12.68 -23.25
N GLY A 47 -4.07 11.36 -23.14
CA GLY A 47 -3.16 10.34 -23.68
C GLY A 47 -2.01 9.92 -22.75
N ASP A 48 -1.73 10.66 -21.69
CA ASP A 48 -0.70 10.39 -20.68
C ASP A 48 -1.25 10.76 -19.30
N PRO A 49 -1.08 9.90 -18.28
CA PRO A 49 -0.44 8.58 -18.25
C PRO A 49 -1.29 7.44 -18.83
N MET A 50 -0.68 6.27 -19.01
CA MET A 50 -1.34 5.02 -19.31
C MET A 50 -1.69 4.26 -18.02
N GLU A 51 -2.81 3.55 -18.05
CA GLU A 51 -3.27 2.71 -16.93
C GLU A 51 -3.15 1.24 -17.33
N LEU A 52 -2.41 0.51 -16.54
CA LEU A 52 -2.07 -0.90 -16.76
C LEU A 52 -2.71 -1.76 -15.67
N SER A 53 -3.12 -2.96 -16.02
CA SER A 53 -3.50 -4.00 -15.05
C SER A 53 -2.39 -5.03 -14.95
N ILE A 54 -1.95 -5.31 -13.72
CA ILE A 54 -0.94 -6.31 -13.38
C ILE A 54 -1.49 -7.10 -12.21
N HIS A 55 -1.57 -8.43 -12.28
CA HIS A 55 -2.08 -9.29 -11.19
C HIS A 55 -3.44 -8.85 -10.63
N GLY A 56 -4.29 -8.20 -11.45
CA GLY A 56 -5.61 -7.74 -11.02
C GLY A 56 -5.64 -6.39 -10.32
N TYR A 57 -4.53 -5.66 -10.24
CA TYR A 57 -4.53 -4.26 -9.78
C TYR A 57 -4.18 -3.29 -10.90
N GLU A 58 -4.60 -2.05 -10.74
CA GLU A 58 -4.34 -0.96 -11.68
C GLU A 58 -3.08 -0.20 -11.30
N LEU A 59 -2.20 -0.02 -12.28
CA LEU A 59 -0.98 0.75 -12.18
C LEU A 59 -0.99 1.88 -13.21
N THR A 60 -0.70 3.09 -12.77
CA THR A 60 -0.59 4.24 -13.66
C THR A 60 0.88 4.52 -13.96
N LEU A 61 1.24 4.61 -15.24
CA LEU A 61 2.62 4.83 -15.71
C LEU A 61 2.67 5.91 -16.79
N ARG A 62 3.64 6.80 -16.71
CA ARG A 62 3.86 7.80 -17.76
C ARG A 62 4.41 7.16 -19.03
N LEU A 63 4.07 7.69 -20.19
CA LEU A 63 4.50 7.15 -21.47
C LEU A 63 6.03 7.12 -21.64
N ASP A 64 6.74 8.08 -21.07
CA ASP A 64 8.20 8.13 -21.08
C ASP A 64 8.83 6.99 -20.28
N ASP A 65 8.20 6.59 -19.19
CA ASP A 65 8.61 5.46 -18.35
C ASP A 65 8.21 4.13 -19.01
N ALA A 66 7.01 4.06 -19.59
CA ALA A 66 6.54 2.91 -20.34
C ALA A 66 7.44 2.57 -21.55
N ALA A 67 8.05 3.58 -22.18
CA ALA A 67 9.00 3.39 -23.27
C ALA A 67 10.31 2.70 -22.85
N ARG A 68 10.59 2.65 -21.52
CA ARG A 68 11.81 2.02 -20.97
C ARG A 68 11.60 0.55 -20.62
N ILE A 69 10.37 0.06 -20.69
CA ILE A 69 10.00 -1.31 -20.30
C ILE A 69 9.74 -2.11 -21.57
N GLY A 70 10.64 -3.05 -21.84
CA GLY A 70 10.51 -3.96 -22.98
C GLY A 70 9.53 -5.08 -22.68
N VAL A 71 8.61 -5.34 -23.62
CA VAL A 71 7.62 -6.41 -23.51
C VAL A 71 7.65 -7.33 -24.73
N THR A 72 7.21 -8.58 -24.50
CA THR A 72 6.99 -9.57 -25.54
C THR A 72 5.50 -9.94 -25.56
N GLN A 73 4.95 -10.22 -26.76
CA GLN A 73 3.55 -10.67 -26.84
C GLN A 73 3.36 -11.96 -26.04
N ALA A 74 2.35 -11.99 -25.18
CA ALA A 74 1.97 -13.19 -24.48
C ALA A 74 1.40 -14.20 -25.46
N LYS A 75 2.14 -15.30 -25.72
CA LYS A 75 1.49 -16.52 -26.15
C LYS A 75 0.62 -16.96 -24.98
N ALA A 76 -0.68 -17.15 -25.21
CA ALA A 76 -1.63 -17.64 -24.23
C ALA A 76 -1.07 -18.88 -23.54
N LEU A 77 -0.41 -18.72 -22.42
CA LEU A 77 -0.06 -19.80 -21.50
C LEU A 77 -1.31 -20.08 -20.68
N ALA A 78 -1.86 -21.27 -20.87
CA ALA A 78 -2.98 -21.76 -20.07
C ALA A 78 -2.61 -21.63 -18.57
N VAL A 79 -3.32 -20.74 -17.89
CA VAL A 79 -3.20 -20.58 -16.43
C VAL A 79 -3.61 -21.91 -15.79
N LYS A 80 -2.63 -22.64 -15.27
CA LYS A 80 -2.90 -23.67 -14.28
C LYS A 80 -3.43 -22.96 -13.03
N LYS A 81 -4.75 -22.94 -12.86
CA LYS A 81 -5.37 -22.66 -11.56
C LYS A 81 -4.77 -23.64 -10.56
N ALA A 82 -3.91 -23.14 -9.67
CA ALA A 82 -3.57 -23.89 -8.47
C ALA A 82 -4.88 -24.13 -7.72
N ALA A 83 -5.21 -25.39 -7.50
CA ALA A 83 -6.39 -25.78 -6.74
C ALA A 83 -6.25 -25.16 -5.35
N ALA A 84 -7.16 -24.25 -5.03
CA ALA A 84 -7.30 -23.71 -3.70
C ALA A 84 -7.73 -24.86 -2.78
N GLU A 85 -6.82 -25.28 -1.90
CA GLU A 85 -7.21 -26.06 -0.73
C GLU A 85 -8.24 -25.24 0.05
N SER A 86 -9.43 -25.80 0.23
CA SER A 86 -10.54 -25.20 0.95
C SER A 86 -10.17 -25.05 2.43
N ASP A 87 -9.55 -23.95 2.78
CA ASP A 87 -9.38 -23.57 4.18
C ASP A 87 -10.70 -22.96 4.69
N LYS A 88 -11.23 -23.56 5.74
CA LYS A 88 -12.37 -22.98 6.46
C LYS A 88 -12.01 -21.54 6.88
N PRO A 89 -12.95 -20.58 6.76
CA PRO A 89 -12.70 -19.22 7.19
C PRO A 89 -12.27 -19.24 8.66
N VAL A 90 -11.07 -18.76 8.92
CA VAL A 90 -10.56 -18.60 10.30
C VAL A 90 -11.18 -17.31 10.82
N GLU A 91 -12.06 -17.42 11.83
CA GLU A 91 -12.56 -16.25 12.54
C GLU A 91 -11.37 -15.47 13.14
N HIS A 92 -11.39 -14.14 12.96
CA HIS A 92 -10.43 -13.26 13.63
C HIS A 92 -10.53 -13.48 15.15
N PRO A 93 -9.41 -13.65 15.85
CA PRO A 93 -9.41 -13.95 17.30
C PRO A 93 -10.02 -12.87 18.19
N GLY A 94 -10.57 -11.83 17.59
CA GLY A 94 -11.19 -10.70 18.25
C GLY A 94 -10.21 -9.56 18.48
N LEU A 95 -10.70 -8.33 18.40
CA LEU A 95 -9.99 -7.11 18.80
C LEU A 95 -10.14 -6.94 20.32
N GLY A 96 -9.82 -7.98 21.11
CA GLY A 96 -10.13 -7.98 22.51
C GLY A 96 -9.11 -7.23 23.35
N GLU A 97 -9.54 -6.19 24.03
CA GLU A 97 -8.95 -5.82 25.32
C GLU A 97 -8.97 -7.06 26.21
N GLY A 98 -7.82 -7.69 26.44
CA GLY A 98 -7.73 -8.95 27.18
C GLY A 98 -7.44 -10.19 26.34
N GLY A 99 -7.21 -10.05 25.04
CA GLY A 99 -6.68 -11.10 24.20
C GLY A 99 -5.27 -11.52 24.64
N ARG A 100 -4.83 -12.66 24.15
CA ARG A 100 -3.52 -13.29 24.50
C ARG A 100 -2.30 -12.40 24.26
N TYR A 101 -2.50 -11.22 23.70
CA TYR A 101 -1.47 -10.26 23.35
C TYR A 101 -1.41 -9.04 24.30
N HIS A 102 -2.41 -8.83 25.16
CA HIS A 102 -2.40 -7.78 26.18
C HIS A 102 -2.17 -8.41 27.56
N THR A 103 -0.95 -8.39 28.02
CA THR A 103 -0.64 -8.70 29.42
C THR A 103 -0.51 -7.38 30.15
N LYS A 104 -1.46 -7.06 31.05
CA LYS A 104 -1.43 -5.84 31.91
C LYS A 104 -0.10 -5.59 32.62
N LYS A 105 0.76 -6.60 32.75
CA LYS A 105 2.09 -6.50 33.37
C LYS A 105 3.16 -5.87 32.48
N GLY A 106 2.91 -5.70 31.18
CA GLY A 106 3.82 -5.08 30.21
C GLY A 106 3.35 -3.73 29.69
N GLU A 107 2.17 -3.27 30.13
CA GLU A 107 1.65 -1.98 29.70
C GLU A 107 2.43 -0.85 30.37
N ASN A 108 2.96 0.04 29.56
CA ASN A 108 3.59 1.28 30.01
C ASN A 108 2.73 2.44 29.49
N PRO A 109 1.60 2.74 30.15
CA PRO A 109 0.67 3.74 29.68
C PRO A 109 1.36 5.10 29.59
N LEU A 110 1.12 5.79 28.48
CA LEU A 110 1.60 7.15 28.33
C LEU A 110 0.94 8.07 29.35
N PRO A 111 1.63 9.13 29.79
CA PRO A 111 1.07 10.10 30.71
C PRO A 111 -0.27 10.67 30.22
N ASP A 112 -1.22 10.88 31.13
CA ASP A 112 -2.50 11.50 30.80
C ASP A 112 -2.30 12.85 30.11
N GLY A 113 -3.04 13.07 29.03
CA GLY A 113 -2.94 14.31 28.23
C GLY A 113 -1.84 14.30 27.16
N THR A 114 -1.10 13.20 26.99
CA THR A 114 -0.15 13.06 25.87
C THR A 114 -0.90 13.09 24.56
N THR A 115 -0.47 13.96 23.64
CA THR A 115 -1.00 13.95 22.27
C THR A 115 -0.38 12.79 21.50
N LEU A 116 -1.23 11.91 21.00
CA LEU A 116 -0.83 10.80 20.14
C LEU A 116 -0.88 11.23 18.66
N THR A 117 0.16 10.90 17.91
CA THR A 117 0.23 11.20 16.49
C THR A 117 0.36 9.90 15.69
N PHE A 118 -0.54 9.68 14.74
CA PHE A 118 -0.52 8.50 13.88
C PHE A 118 -0.35 8.90 12.42
N ALA A 119 0.42 8.10 11.69
CA ALA A 119 0.58 8.22 10.25
C ALA A 119 -0.21 7.10 9.55
N LEU A 120 -1.07 7.45 8.58
CA LEU A 120 -1.66 6.46 7.68
C LEU A 120 -0.70 6.22 6.52
N ALA A 121 -0.18 5.02 6.43
CA ALA A 121 0.71 4.60 5.35
C ALA A 121 0.10 3.42 4.57
N GLY A 122 0.44 3.30 3.31
CA GLY A 122 -0.04 2.20 2.46
C GLY A 122 0.06 2.54 0.97
N ASN A 123 -0.21 1.57 0.14
CA ASN A 123 -0.14 1.72 -1.31
C ASN A 123 -1.21 2.71 -1.82
N GLN A 124 -1.06 3.11 -3.08
CA GLN A 124 -2.12 3.87 -3.76
C GLN A 124 -3.40 3.02 -3.80
N ASN A 125 -4.55 3.68 -3.68
CA ASN A 125 -5.89 3.06 -3.74
C ASN A 125 -6.21 2.00 -2.68
N CYS A 126 -5.37 1.78 -1.66
CA CYS A 126 -5.66 0.84 -0.57
C CYS A 126 -6.71 1.33 0.45
N GLY A 127 -7.27 2.54 0.27
CA GLY A 127 -8.33 3.10 1.11
C GLY A 127 -7.89 4.00 2.26
N LYS A 128 -6.65 4.52 2.26
CA LYS A 128 -6.11 5.44 3.30
C LYS A 128 -7.01 6.65 3.52
N THR A 129 -7.28 7.41 2.48
CA THR A 129 -8.09 8.64 2.56
C THR A 129 -9.53 8.35 2.99
N THR A 130 -10.08 7.19 2.64
CA THR A 130 -11.40 6.76 3.11
C THR A 130 -11.40 6.56 4.62
N LEU A 131 -10.40 5.84 5.13
CA LEU A 131 -10.24 5.63 6.57
C LEU A 131 -9.98 6.96 7.30
N PHE A 132 -9.10 7.81 6.76
CA PHE A 132 -8.84 9.14 7.29
C PHE A 132 -10.12 9.96 7.45
N ASN A 133 -10.95 10.01 6.41
CA ASN A 133 -12.22 10.75 6.43
C ASN A 133 -13.20 10.17 7.45
N GLN A 134 -13.22 8.87 7.66
CA GLN A 134 -14.06 8.22 8.67
C GLN A 134 -13.58 8.54 10.09
N LEU A 135 -12.27 8.55 10.33
CA LEU A 135 -11.68 8.84 11.63
C LEU A 135 -11.83 10.31 12.02
N THR A 136 -11.57 11.24 11.12
CA THR A 136 -11.50 12.68 11.41
C THR A 136 -12.81 13.42 11.16
N GLY A 137 -13.59 13.00 10.18
CA GLY A 137 -14.82 13.70 9.77
C GLY A 137 -14.52 15.09 9.22
N SER A 138 -15.11 16.13 9.84
CA SER A 138 -14.91 17.54 9.46
C SER A 138 -13.68 18.19 10.10
N ASN A 139 -13.01 17.50 11.02
CA ASN A 139 -11.85 18.01 11.77
C ASN A 139 -10.55 17.81 10.99
N GLN A 140 -10.47 18.35 9.77
CA GLN A 140 -9.34 18.16 8.89
C GLN A 140 -8.63 19.48 8.61
N HIS A 141 -7.31 19.44 8.59
CA HIS A 141 -6.45 20.51 8.12
C HIS A 141 -5.78 20.07 6.83
N VAL A 142 -5.94 20.86 5.77
CA VAL A 142 -5.32 20.60 4.46
C VAL A 142 -4.25 21.66 4.24
N GLY A 143 -3.06 21.22 3.91
CA GLY A 143 -1.91 22.05 3.57
C GLY A 143 -0.96 21.27 2.68
N ASN A 144 0.24 21.76 2.50
CA ASN A 144 1.29 21.04 1.77
C ASN A 144 2.38 20.59 2.74
N PHE A 145 3.05 19.49 2.40
CA PHE A 145 4.28 19.14 3.09
C PHE A 145 5.36 20.19 2.84
N PRO A 146 6.22 20.50 3.82
CA PRO A 146 7.25 21.52 3.67
C PRO A 146 8.16 21.29 2.46
N GLY A 147 8.30 22.32 1.61
CA GLY A 147 9.22 22.31 0.47
C GLY A 147 8.77 21.54 -0.78
N VAL A 148 7.56 21.01 -0.79
CA VAL A 148 7.00 20.26 -1.94
C VAL A 148 5.52 20.61 -2.19
N THR A 149 5.02 20.29 -3.37
CA THR A 149 3.62 20.51 -3.77
C THR A 149 2.70 19.33 -3.46
N VAL A 150 3.10 18.48 -2.51
CA VAL A 150 2.33 17.30 -2.08
C VAL A 150 1.40 17.70 -0.95
N ASP A 151 0.13 17.35 -1.07
CA ASP A 151 -0.90 17.66 -0.07
C ASP A 151 -0.63 16.93 1.25
N ARG A 152 -0.72 17.67 2.36
CA ARG A 152 -0.74 17.16 3.72
C ARG A 152 -2.16 17.29 4.27
N LYS A 153 -2.74 16.19 4.72
CA LYS A 153 -4.01 16.15 5.41
C LYS A 153 -3.80 15.59 6.81
N SER A 154 -4.12 16.40 7.81
CA SER A 154 -4.05 16.00 9.22
C SER A 154 -5.36 16.34 9.91
N GLY A 155 -5.68 15.61 10.97
CA GLY A 155 -6.88 15.91 11.76
C GLY A 155 -6.97 15.11 13.04
N ALA A 156 -7.70 15.68 14.01
CA ALA A 156 -7.99 14.98 15.26
C ALA A 156 -9.05 13.88 15.02
N ILE A 157 -8.88 12.75 15.70
CA ILE A 157 -9.84 11.65 15.65
C ILE A 157 -11.14 12.08 16.37
N ARG A 158 -12.28 11.73 15.79
CA ARG A 158 -13.60 11.98 16.39
C ARG A 158 -13.64 11.36 17.80
N ASN A 159 -14.19 12.10 18.74
CA ASN A 159 -14.32 11.70 20.15
C ASN A 159 -12.99 11.44 20.88
N ASN A 160 -11.85 11.70 20.25
CA ASN A 160 -10.53 11.59 20.86
C ASN A 160 -9.62 12.75 20.41
N PRO A 161 -9.85 13.99 20.92
CA PRO A 161 -9.16 15.19 20.46
C PRO A 161 -7.64 15.18 20.73
N ASN A 162 -7.18 14.34 21.64
CA ASN A 162 -5.75 14.18 21.94
C ASN A 162 -5.04 13.22 20.98
N THR A 163 -5.73 12.74 19.94
CA THR A 163 -5.14 11.85 18.94
C THR A 163 -5.28 12.48 17.56
N GLU A 164 -4.14 12.77 16.96
CA GLU A 164 -4.06 13.32 15.60
C GLU A 164 -3.64 12.22 14.63
N VAL A 165 -4.23 12.24 13.45
CA VAL A 165 -3.85 11.35 12.35
C VAL A 165 -3.49 12.15 11.11
N THR A 166 -2.43 11.73 10.42
CA THR A 166 -1.96 12.33 9.15
C THR A 166 -2.09 11.32 8.03
N ASP A 167 -2.79 11.70 6.95
CA ASP A 167 -2.90 10.91 5.72
C ASP A 167 -1.64 11.14 4.88
N LEU A 168 -0.83 10.11 4.72
CA LEU A 168 0.38 10.16 3.90
C LEU A 168 0.06 9.80 2.44
N PRO A 169 0.82 10.33 1.48
CA PRO A 169 0.73 9.92 0.08
C PRO A 169 0.81 8.40 -0.08
N GLY A 170 0.10 7.87 -1.08
CA GLY A 170 0.19 6.45 -1.42
C GLY A 170 1.51 6.13 -2.09
N ILE A 171 2.25 5.20 -1.52
CA ILE A 171 3.56 4.79 -2.01
C ILE A 171 3.64 3.26 -2.09
N TYR A 172 4.52 2.76 -2.93
CA TYR A 172 4.76 1.32 -3.07
C TYR A 172 6.01 0.85 -2.32
N SER A 173 6.93 1.77 -2.08
CA SER A 173 8.15 1.50 -1.33
C SER A 173 8.64 2.75 -0.62
N MET A 174 9.59 2.59 0.29
CA MET A 174 10.30 3.68 0.98
C MET A 174 11.50 4.22 0.18
N SER A 175 11.64 3.81 -1.09
CA SER A 175 12.71 4.29 -1.98
C SER A 175 12.48 5.77 -2.33
N PRO A 176 13.47 6.66 -2.16
CA PRO A 176 13.29 8.10 -2.35
C PRO A 176 13.35 8.49 -3.83
N TYR A 177 12.42 7.98 -4.64
CA TYR A 177 12.39 8.26 -6.08
C TYR A 177 11.34 9.33 -6.45
N THR A 178 10.12 9.18 -5.98
CA THR A 178 9.05 10.17 -6.21
C THR A 178 8.96 11.19 -5.08
N SER A 179 8.33 12.34 -5.35
CA SER A 179 8.06 13.35 -4.31
C SER A 179 7.23 12.77 -3.16
N GLU A 180 6.29 11.93 -3.47
CA GLU A 180 5.41 11.25 -2.51
C GLU A 180 6.20 10.28 -1.60
N GLU A 181 7.11 9.50 -2.17
CA GLU A 181 7.98 8.59 -1.43
C GLU A 181 8.95 9.35 -0.53
N ILE A 182 9.55 10.43 -1.05
CA ILE A 182 10.43 11.31 -0.28
C ILE A 182 9.68 11.92 0.91
N VAL A 183 8.48 12.46 0.67
CA VAL A 183 7.65 13.09 1.70
C VAL A 183 7.25 12.10 2.78
N THR A 184 6.74 10.93 2.39
CA THR A 184 6.33 9.89 3.33
C THR A 184 7.50 9.43 4.19
N ARG A 185 8.66 9.20 3.58
CA ARG A 185 9.87 8.82 4.29
C ARG A 185 10.33 9.91 5.27
N GLN A 186 10.39 11.17 4.81
CA GLN A 186 10.80 12.29 5.65
C GLN A 186 9.84 12.50 6.82
N PHE A 187 8.54 12.33 6.60
CA PHE A 187 7.55 12.44 7.66
C PHE A 187 7.77 11.37 8.74
N ILE A 188 7.85 10.10 8.35
CA ILE A 188 7.97 9.00 9.32
C ILE A 188 9.30 9.09 10.10
N ILE A 189 10.41 9.36 9.41
CA ILE A 189 11.75 9.39 10.04
C ILE A 189 11.98 10.69 10.80
N GLY A 190 11.50 11.82 10.29
CA GLY A 190 11.75 13.16 10.85
C GLY A 190 10.78 13.55 11.95
N GLU A 191 9.46 13.39 11.71
CA GLU A 191 8.42 13.77 12.67
C GLU A 191 8.16 12.67 13.71
N LYS A 192 8.60 11.44 13.47
CA LYS A 192 8.53 10.29 14.39
C LYS A 192 7.14 10.15 15.04
N PRO A 193 6.11 9.81 14.27
CA PRO A 193 4.77 9.63 14.83
C PRO A 193 4.78 8.59 15.95
N THR A 194 3.84 8.68 16.89
CA THR A 194 3.66 7.71 17.97
C THR A 194 3.42 6.30 17.43
N GLY A 195 2.80 6.20 16.25
CA GLY A 195 2.60 4.93 15.56
C GLY A 195 2.20 5.10 14.10
N ILE A 196 2.28 4.01 13.36
CA ILE A 196 1.88 3.91 11.97
C ILE A 196 0.65 3.00 11.87
N ILE A 197 -0.38 3.45 11.16
CA ILE A 197 -1.46 2.59 10.71
C ILE A 197 -1.19 2.26 9.24
N ASN A 198 -0.67 1.06 9.02
CA ASN A 198 -0.37 0.57 7.68
C ASN A 198 -1.61 -0.10 7.08
N ILE A 199 -2.17 0.51 6.04
CA ILE A 199 -3.37 0.02 5.37
C ILE A 199 -2.96 -0.84 4.20
N VAL A 200 -3.40 -2.10 4.23
CA VAL A 200 -3.08 -3.16 3.26
C VAL A 200 -4.34 -3.56 2.53
N ASP A 201 -4.32 -3.49 1.23
CA ASP A 201 -5.35 -4.04 0.37
C ASP A 201 -5.26 -5.56 0.35
N ALA A 202 -6.27 -6.24 0.91
CA ALA A 202 -6.31 -7.69 1.01
C ALA A 202 -6.48 -8.38 -0.35
N THR A 203 -6.99 -7.69 -1.36
CA THR A 203 -7.13 -8.23 -2.73
C THR A 203 -5.76 -8.35 -3.42
N ASN A 204 -4.77 -7.58 -2.95
CA ASN A 204 -3.42 -7.52 -3.50
C ASN A 204 -2.36 -7.52 -2.40
N ILE A 205 -2.48 -8.48 -1.50
CA ILE A 205 -1.73 -8.53 -0.24
C ILE A 205 -0.21 -8.62 -0.45
N GLU A 206 0.24 -9.43 -1.40
CA GLU A 206 1.68 -9.67 -1.64
C GLU A 206 2.42 -8.37 -1.94
N ARG A 207 1.87 -7.56 -2.82
CA ARG A 207 2.44 -6.27 -3.18
C ARG A 207 2.42 -5.28 -2.01
N ASN A 208 1.32 -5.24 -1.27
CA ASN A 208 1.18 -4.32 -0.14
C ASN A 208 2.13 -4.67 1.00
N LEU A 209 2.39 -5.96 1.23
CA LEU A 209 3.32 -6.43 2.26
C LEU A 209 4.78 -6.01 1.99
N TYR A 210 5.15 -5.70 0.76
CA TYR A 210 6.49 -5.19 0.47
C TYR A 210 6.77 -3.86 1.20
N LEU A 211 5.83 -2.91 1.13
CA LEU A 211 5.91 -1.67 1.90
C LEU A 211 5.84 -1.94 3.41
N THR A 212 4.96 -2.86 3.84
CA THR A 212 4.83 -3.25 5.25
C THR A 212 6.16 -3.69 5.85
N MET A 213 6.91 -4.55 5.14
CA MET A 213 8.21 -5.02 5.60
C MET A 213 9.22 -3.88 5.76
N GLN A 214 9.22 -2.91 4.84
CA GLN A 214 10.10 -1.75 4.94
C GLN A 214 9.70 -0.81 6.09
N LEU A 215 8.41 -0.66 6.37
CA LEU A 215 7.94 0.14 7.52
C LEU A 215 8.32 -0.52 8.85
N MET A 216 8.32 -1.85 8.92
CA MET A 216 8.75 -2.59 10.11
C MET A 216 10.23 -2.37 10.46
N GLU A 217 11.08 -2.09 9.47
CA GLU A 217 12.51 -1.79 9.69
C GLU A 217 12.74 -0.44 10.36
N LEU A 218 11.71 0.41 10.48
CA LEU A 218 11.85 1.76 11.06
C LEU A 218 11.69 1.81 12.57
N ASP A 219 11.49 0.69 13.25
CA ASP A 219 11.27 0.57 14.71
C ASP A 219 10.15 1.48 15.26
N THR A 220 9.24 1.93 14.40
CA THR A 220 8.07 2.71 14.81
C THR A 220 6.92 1.74 15.09
N PRO A 221 6.21 1.85 16.24
CA PRO A 221 5.04 1.04 16.51
C PRO A 221 4.05 1.07 15.35
N MET A 222 3.59 -0.10 14.89
CA MET A 222 2.75 -0.19 13.71
C MET A 222 1.58 -1.14 13.93
N VAL A 223 0.41 -0.74 13.44
CA VAL A 223 -0.77 -1.61 13.30
C VAL A 223 -1.03 -1.84 11.83
N LEU A 224 -1.26 -3.10 11.45
CA LEU A 224 -1.63 -3.47 10.08
C LEU A 224 -3.15 -3.57 9.99
N ALA A 225 -3.75 -2.74 9.12
CA ALA A 225 -5.18 -2.70 8.84
C ALA A 225 -5.47 -3.33 7.49
N LEU A 226 -6.08 -4.53 7.50
CA LEU A 226 -6.53 -5.20 6.28
C LEU A 226 -7.82 -4.56 5.77
N ASN A 227 -7.77 -3.96 4.61
CA ASN A 227 -8.91 -3.37 3.93
C ASN A 227 -9.36 -4.22 2.74
N MET A 228 -10.53 -3.95 2.16
CA MET A 228 -11.12 -4.66 1.02
C MET A 228 -11.32 -6.17 1.26
N MET A 229 -11.52 -6.56 2.51
CA MET A 229 -11.74 -7.96 2.90
C MET A 229 -13.04 -8.53 2.35
N ASP A 230 -14.04 -7.69 2.14
CA ASP A 230 -15.31 -8.02 1.51
C ASP A 230 -15.13 -8.39 0.03
N GLU A 231 -14.37 -7.60 -0.71
CA GLU A 231 -14.04 -7.85 -2.10
C GLU A 231 -13.19 -9.12 -2.27
N MET A 232 -12.16 -9.26 -1.44
CA MET A 232 -11.32 -10.45 -1.42
C MET A 232 -12.15 -11.73 -1.17
N ARG A 233 -13.08 -11.69 -0.21
CA ARG A 233 -14.00 -12.82 0.06
C ARG A 233 -14.98 -13.05 -1.10
N GLY A 234 -15.49 -11.99 -1.71
CA GLY A 234 -16.35 -12.05 -2.90
C GLY A 234 -15.69 -12.77 -4.06
N ASN A 235 -14.37 -12.61 -4.21
CA ASN A 235 -13.55 -13.29 -5.21
C ASN A 235 -13.11 -14.71 -4.80
N GLY A 236 -13.62 -15.25 -3.67
CA GLY A 236 -13.30 -16.59 -3.18
C GLY A 236 -11.94 -16.70 -2.49
N GLY A 237 -11.28 -15.57 -2.20
CA GLY A 237 -10.03 -15.52 -1.48
C GLY A 237 -10.19 -15.56 0.04
N THR A 238 -9.11 -15.85 0.75
CA THR A 238 -9.05 -15.80 2.22
C THR A 238 -7.66 -15.44 2.69
N VAL A 239 -7.56 -14.68 3.79
CA VAL A 239 -6.28 -14.35 4.46
C VAL A 239 -6.16 -15.16 5.74
N ARG A 240 -5.03 -15.84 5.91
CA ARG A 240 -4.71 -16.57 7.14
C ARG A 240 -4.13 -15.60 8.18
N ILE A 241 -4.98 -14.79 8.80
CA ILE A 241 -4.61 -13.71 9.72
C ILE A 241 -3.64 -14.21 10.81
N ASN A 242 -3.95 -15.32 11.47
CA ASN A 242 -3.09 -15.87 12.53
C ASN A 242 -1.67 -16.24 12.05
N LYS A 243 -1.54 -16.71 10.79
CA LYS A 243 -0.22 -17.00 10.20
C LYS A 243 0.52 -15.72 9.85
N MET A 244 -0.20 -14.71 9.39
CA MET A 244 0.36 -13.41 9.07
C MET A 244 0.86 -12.72 10.34
N GLU A 245 0.08 -12.68 11.41
CA GLU A 245 0.48 -12.17 12.73
C GLU A 245 1.74 -12.89 13.27
N ALA A 246 1.80 -14.22 13.12
CA ALA A 246 2.96 -15.00 13.57
C ALA A 246 4.24 -14.71 12.78
N LYS A 247 4.14 -14.18 11.54
CA LYS A 247 5.27 -13.90 10.65
C LYS A 247 5.70 -12.44 10.66
N ILE A 248 4.73 -11.54 10.64
CA ILE A 248 4.98 -10.09 10.66
C ILE A 248 5.38 -9.64 12.08
N GLY A 249 5.03 -10.41 13.09
CA GLY A 249 5.24 -10.02 14.47
C GLY A 249 4.10 -9.13 14.97
N ARG A 250 4.31 -8.60 16.17
CA ARG A 250 3.37 -7.64 16.76
C ARG A 250 3.78 -6.23 16.35
N ALA A 251 2.83 -5.48 15.97
CA ALA A 251 2.92 -4.03 16.09
C ALA A 251 2.53 -3.64 17.51
#